data_a8d8780b0863dd003166df9ab2e042fa
#
_entry.id   a8d8780b0863dd003166df9ab2e042fa
#
_cell.length_a   1.000
_cell.length_b   1.000
_cell.length_c   1.000
_cell.angle_alpha   90.00
_cell.angle_beta   90.00
_cell.angle_gamma   90.00
#
_symmetry.space_group_name_H-M   'P 1'
#
loop_
_entity.id
_entity.type
_entity.pdbx_description
1 polymer ?
#
loop_
_entity_poly.entity_id
_entity_poly.type
_entity_poly.pdbx_seq_one_letter_code
_entity_poly.pdbx_strand_id
1 'polypeptide(L)'
;MDDDQKEILQKTFPEARGLVVSMITAALAAQVDGDEDLFGEVLAELGKVQRVTIRAVLMTQTWTLVNAIMAMAAVAETDPREYWAEVALKLTAFQMKEDGEAEGD
;
A
#
# COMPACT_ATOMS: atom_id res chain seq x y z
N MET A 1 15.57 5.88 15.88
CA MET A 1 15.86 6.80 14.75
C MET A 1 16.39 8.10 15.31
N ASP A 2 17.55 8.58 14.83
CA ASP A 2 18.10 9.82 15.30
C ASP A 2 17.41 11.04 14.66
N ASP A 3 17.75 12.26 15.13
CA ASP A 3 17.09 13.47 14.69
C ASP A 3 17.34 13.78 13.22
N ASP A 4 18.53 13.46 12.71
CA ASP A 4 18.88 13.68 11.31
C ASP A 4 18.05 12.79 10.39
N GLN A 5 17.83 11.53 10.76
CA GLN A 5 17.01 10.60 10.00
C GLN A 5 15.53 11.04 9.99
N LYS A 6 15.03 11.55 11.13
CA LYS A 6 13.67 12.09 11.20
C LYS A 6 13.51 13.29 10.28
N GLU A 7 14.48 14.18 10.26
CA GLU A 7 14.44 15.37 9.40
C GLU A 7 14.42 14.98 7.93
N ILE A 8 15.26 14.03 7.52
CA ILE A 8 15.30 13.54 6.13
C ILE A 8 13.96 12.92 5.75
N LEU A 9 13.39 12.10 6.63
CA LEU A 9 12.07 11.50 6.39
C LEU A 9 10.98 12.56 6.23
N GLN A 10 10.97 13.58 7.10
CA GLN A 10 9.98 14.66 7.02
C GLN A 10 10.07 15.43 5.71
N LYS A 11 11.26 15.66 5.21
CA LYS A 11 11.46 16.33 3.91
C LYS A 11 11.05 15.45 2.74
N THR A 12 11.11 14.14 2.91
CA THR A 12 10.82 13.17 1.86
C THR A 12 9.34 12.82 1.77
N PHE A 13 8.56 13.04 2.84
CA PHE A 13 7.14 12.67 2.88
C PHE A 13 6.28 13.31 1.76
N PRO A 14 6.45 14.57 1.38
CA PRO A 14 5.65 15.10 0.27
C PRO A 14 5.86 14.35 -1.04
N GLU A 15 7.10 13.98 -1.35
CA GLU A 15 7.41 13.16 -2.53
C GLU A 15 6.81 11.77 -2.39
N ALA A 16 6.94 11.16 -1.20
CA ALA A 16 6.41 9.84 -0.93
C ALA A 16 4.88 9.82 -1.06
N ARG A 17 4.19 10.85 -0.58
CA ARG A 17 2.72 10.94 -0.72
C ARG A 17 2.31 11.01 -2.17
N GLY A 18 3.04 11.78 -2.99
CA GLY A 18 2.78 11.85 -4.43
C GLY A 18 2.95 10.48 -5.09
N LEU A 19 4.00 9.76 -4.75
CA LEU A 19 4.24 8.41 -5.27
C LEU A 19 3.14 7.44 -4.85
N VAL A 20 2.71 7.48 -3.59
CA VAL A 20 1.64 6.61 -3.09
C VAL A 20 0.33 6.89 -3.82
N VAL A 21 -0.04 8.15 -3.99
CA VAL A 21 -1.24 8.53 -4.74
C VAL A 21 -1.16 8.00 -6.17
N SER A 22 -0.02 8.17 -6.83
CA SER A 22 0.19 7.66 -8.18
C SER A 22 0.08 6.14 -8.26
N MET A 23 0.67 5.43 -7.29
CA MET A 23 0.61 3.97 -7.23
C MET A 23 -0.81 3.46 -7.05
N ILE A 24 -1.57 4.06 -6.14
CA ILE A 24 -2.96 3.67 -5.89
C ILE A 24 -3.82 3.97 -7.13
N THR A 25 -3.65 5.15 -7.73
CA THR A 25 -4.38 5.53 -8.94
C THR A 25 -4.10 4.54 -10.08
N ALA A 26 -2.82 4.19 -10.28
CA ALA A 26 -2.41 3.24 -11.31
C ALA A 26 -2.95 1.83 -11.04
N ALA A 27 -2.93 1.40 -9.77
CA ALA A 27 -3.46 0.10 -9.38
C ALA A 27 -4.97 0.03 -9.60
N LEU A 28 -5.71 1.09 -9.29
CA LEU A 28 -7.14 1.15 -9.54
C LEU A 28 -7.44 1.11 -11.05
N ALA A 29 -6.68 1.83 -11.86
CA ALA A 29 -6.85 1.79 -13.32
C ALA A 29 -6.61 0.38 -13.85
N ALA A 30 -5.60 -0.33 -13.35
CA ALA A 30 -5.33 -1.70 -13.74
C ALA A 30 -6.49 -2.63 -13.37
N GLN A 31 -7.05 -2.48 -12.17
CA GLN A 31 -8.14 -3.33 -11.68
C GLN A 31 -9.48 -3.03 -12.34
N VAL A 32 -9.79 -1.76 -12.56
CA VAL A 32 -11.12 -1.35 -13.05
C VAL A 32 -11.15 -1.34 -14.59
N ASP A 33 -10.11 -0.78 -15.23
CA ASP A 33 -10.07 -0.57 -16.68
C ASP A 33 -9.19 -1.57 -17.42
N GLY A 34 -8.42 -2.38 -16.70
CA GLY A 34 -7.46 -3.30 -17.31
C GLY A 34 -6.22 -2.62 -17.86
N ASP A 35 -5.98 -1.34 -17.49
CA ASP A 35 -4.83 -0.57 -17.98
C ASP A 35 -3.62 -0.80 -17.07
N GLU A 36 -2.76 -1.73 -17.48
CA GLU A 36 -1.54 -2.06 -16.74
C GLU A 36 -0.34 -1.18 -17.08
N ASP A 37 -0.40 -0.41 -18.17
CA ASP A 37 0.71 0.41 -18.64
C ASP A 37 1.10 1.49 -17.63
N LEU A 38 0.11 2.18 -17.08
CA LEU A 38 0.33 3.22 -16.09
C LEU A 38 0.99 2.65 -14.82
N PHE A 39 0.55 1.46 -14.39
CA PHE A 39 1.14 0.80 -13.21
C PHE A 39 2.60 0.46 -13.46
N GLY A 40 2.94 -0.04 -14.65
CA GLY A 40 4.32 -0.30 -15.05
C GLY A 40 5.19 0.94 -15.06
N GLU A 41 4.65 2.07 -15.54
CA GLU A 41 5.36 3.35 -15.52
C GLU A 41 5.67 3.82 -14.10
N VAL A 42 4.69 3.70 -13.18
CA VAL A 42 4.86 4.09 -11.79
C VAL A 42 5.90 3.20 -11.10
N LEU A 43 5.87 1.88 -11.35
CA LEU A 43 6.87 0.97 -10.80
C LEU A 43 8.29 1.31 -11.29
N ALA A 44 8.43 1.70 -12.56
CA ALA A 44 9.71 2.12 -13.11
C ALA A 44 10.22 3.39 -12.43
N GLU A 45 9.34 4.35 -12.16
CA GLU A 45 9.70 5.56 -11.42
C GLU A 45 10.13 5.23 -9.99
N LEU A 46 9.40 4.33 -9.32
CA LEU A 46 9.73 3.91 -7.96
C LEU A 46 11.15 3.30 -7.89
N GLY A 47 11.56 2.58 -8.92
CA GLY A 47 12.89 1.98 -8.98
C GLY A 47 14.03 2.98 -9.06
N LYS A 48 13.74 4.24 -9.37
CA LYS A 48 14.73 5.32 -9.49
C LYS A 48 14.89 6.13 -8.21
N VAL A 49 14.02 5.95 -7.23
CA VAL A 49 14.04 6.77 -6.01
C VAL A 49 15.04 6.23 -4.99
N GLN A 50 15.47 7.10 -4.08
CA GLN A 50 16.41 6.75 -3.02
C GLN A 50 15.75 5.86 -1.96
N ARG A 51 16.57 5.10 -1.21
CA ARG A 51 16.09 4.22 -0.15
C ARG A 51 15.25 4.95 0.91
N VAL A 52 15.65 6.17 1.27
CA VAL A 52 14.90 6.95 2.26
C VAL A 52 13.50 7.27 1.75
N THR A 53 13.37 7.55 0.45
CA THR A 53 12.08 7.79 -0.18
C THR A 53 11.23 6.51 -0.17
N ILE A 54 11.83 5.35 -0.44
CA ILE A 54 11.11 4.07 -0.39
C ILE A 54 10.58 3.81 1.02
N ARG A 55 11.38 4.06 2.06
CA ARG A 55 10.92 3.92 3.45
C ARG A 55 9.74 4.84 3.74
N ALA A 56 9.83 6.09 3.29
CA ALA A 56 8.73 7.05 3.45
C ALA A 56 7.48 6.61 2.68
N VAL A 57 7.64 6.03 1.48
CA VAL A 57 6.54 5.46 0.70
C VAL A 57 5.85 4.34 1.49
N LEU A 58 6.63 3.41 2.04
CA LEU A 58 6.08 2.30 2.83
C LEU A 58 5.32 2.80 4.06
N MET A 59 5.87 3.78 4.77
CA MET A 59 5.21 4.38 5.93
C MET A 59 3.91 5.08 5.51
N THR A 60 3.94 5.83 4.42
CA THR A 60 2.77 6.54 3.90
C THR A 60 1.69 5.55 3.46
N GLN A 61 2.06 4.46 2.79
CA GLN A 61 1.11 3.40 2.42
C GLN A 61 0.46 2.78 3.64
N THR A 62 1.26 2.51 4.69
CA THR A 62 0.74 1.94 5.93
C THR A 62 -0.27 2.89 6.57
N TRP A 63 0.05 4.18 6.69
CA TRP A 63 -0.86 5.17 7.26
C TRP A 63 -2.11 5.36 6.42
N THR A 64 -1.98 5.36 5.10
CA THR A 64 -3.12 5.45 4.19
C THR A 64 -4.06 4.26 4.40
N LEU A 65 -3.51 3.06 4.51
CA LEU A 65 -4.28 1.86 4.75
C LEU A 65 -4.97 1.90 6.11
N VAL A 66 -4.26 2.34 7.16
CA VAL A 66 -4.82 2.48 8.51
C VAL A 66 -6.02 3.44 8.48
N ASN A 67 -5.87 4.60 7.83
CA ASN A 67 -6.95 5.56 7.72
C ASN A 67 -8.15 5.00 6.95
N ALA A 68 -7.90 4.27 5.87
CA ALA A 68 -8.96 3.62 5.11
C ALA A 68 -9.70 2.56 5.94
N ILE A 69 -8.95 1.76 6.70
CA ILE A 69 -9.53 0.74 7.58
C ILE A 69 -10.40 1.39 8.65
N MET A 70 -9.92 2.49 9.25
CA MET A 70 -10.70 3.21 10.27
C MET A 70 -12.00 3.75 9.68
N ALA A 71 -11.95 4.31 8.47
CA ALA A 71 -13.14 4.82 7.80
C ALA A 71 -14.13 3.71 7.47
N MET A 72 -13.65 2.59 6.95
CA MET A 72 -14.51 1.45 6.61
C MET A 72 -15.12 0.80 7.85
N ALA A 73 -14.34 0.68 8.91
CA ALA A 73 -14.83 0.15 10.19
C ALA A 73 -15.91 1.07 10.79
N ALA A 74 -15.74 2.39 10.68
CA ALA A 74 -16.72 3.35 11.16
C ALA A 74 -18.06 3.20 10.40
N VAL A 75 -18.00 3.05 9.08
CA VAL A 75 -19.19 2.82 8.26
C VAL A 75 -19.87 1.50 8.65
N ALA A 76 -19.09 0.45 8.92
CA ALA A 76 -19.59 -0.86 9.33
C ALA A 76 -19.96 -0.93 10.81
N GLU A 77 -19.74 0.13 11.57
CA GLU A 77 -19.99 0.21 13.02
C GLU A 77 -19.25 -0.88 13.81
N THR A 78 -18.01 -1.16 13.39
CA THR A 78 -17.17 -2.22 13.94
C THR A 78 -15.86 -1.62 14.47
N ASP A 79 -15.25 -2.27 15.47
CA ASP A 79 -13.93 -1.87 15.95
C ASP A 79 -12.89 -2.03 14.82
N PRO A 80 -12.03 -1.01 14.58
CA PRO A 80 -11.05 -1.10 13.49
C PRO A 80 -10.11 -2.29 13.57
N ARG A 81 -9.75 -2.72 14.78
CA ARG A 81 -8.86 -3.89 14.96
C ARG A 81 -9.56 -5.18 14.59
N GLU A 82 -10.85 -5.31 14.91
CA GLU A 82 -11.66 -6.46 14.51
C GLU A 82 -11.87 -6.48 13.01
N TYR A 83 -12.14 -5.33 12.41
CA TYR A 83 -12.28 -5.19 10.96
C TYR A 83 -11.01 -5.63 10.24
N TRP A 84 -9.86 -5.14 10.70
CA TRP A 84 -8.57 -5.50 10.11
C TRP A 84 -8.26 -7.00 10.28
N ALA A 85 -8.54 -7.57 11.45
CA ALA A 85 -8.32 -9.00 11.68
C ALA A 85 -9.09 -9.85 10.69
N GLU A 86 -10.32 -9.48 10.38
CA GLU A 86 -11.15 -10.19 9.40
C GLU A 86 -10.57 -10.06 7.99
N VAL A 87 -10.16 -8.85 7.60
CA VAL A 87 -9.53 -8.61 6.30
C VAL A 87 -8.22 -9.39 6.18
N ALA A 88 -7.41 -9.38 7.21
CA ALA A 88 -6.14 -10.10 7.23
C ALA A 88 -6.33 -11.60 7.07
N LEU A 89 -7.36 -12.16 7.72
CA LEU A 89 -7.70 -13.58 7.55
C LEU A 89 -8.08 -13.91 6.11
N LYS A 90 -8.86 -13.05 5.48
CA LYS A 90 -9.26 -13.24 4.08
C LYS A 90 -8.07 -13.16 3.14
N LEU A 91 -7.15 -12.22 3.36
CA LEU A 91 -5.94 -12.10 2.56
C LEU A 91 -5.04 -13.32 2.72
N THR A 92 -4.87 -13.81 3.94
CA THR A 92 -4.08 -15.01 4.22
C THR A 92 -4.69 -16.24 3.55
N ALA A 93 -6.00 -16.41 3.66
CA ALA A 93 -6.70 -17.53 3.03
C ALA A 93 -6.57 -17.48 1.51
N PHE A 94 -6.66 -16.30 0.91
CA PHE A 94 -6.50 -16.12 -0.53
C PHE A 94 -5.08 -16.52 -0.98
N GLN A 95 -4.06 -16.10 -0.24
CA GLN A 95 -2.68 -16.43 -0.54
C GLN A 95 -2.42 -17.93 -0.44
N MET A 96 -2.94 -18.58 0.59
CA MET A 96 -2.82 -20.03 0.76
C MET A 96 -3.47 -20.77 -0.40
N LYS A 97 -4.60 -20.29 -0.89
CA LYS A 97 -5.28 -20.88 -2.03
C LYS A 97 -4.44 -20.77 -3.30
N GLU A 98 -3.82 -19.60 -3.54
CA GLU A 98 -2.93 -19.41 -4.69
C GLU A 98 -1.72 -20.35 -4.64
N ASP A 99 -1.09 -20.44 -3.45
CA ASP A 99 0.06 -21.32 -3.25
C ASP A 99 -0.32 -22.79 -3.50
N GLY A 100 -1.50 -23.19 -3.02
CA GLY A 100 -2.02 -24.54 -3.25
C GLY A 100 -2.29 -24.84 -4.71
N GLU A 101 -2.83 -23.88 -5.45
CA GLU A 101 -3.06 -24.02 -6.89
C GLU A 101 -1.74 -24.14 -7.66
N ALA A 102 -0.74 -23.34 -7.27
CA ALA A 102 0.58 -23.40 -7.90
C ALA A 102 1.28 -24.75 -7.66
N GLU A 103 1.11 -25.34 -6.48
CA GLU A 103 1.67 -26.63 -6.14
C GLU A 103 0.90 -27.80 -6.76
N GLY A 104 -0.37 -27.60 -7.08
CA GLY A 104 -1.25 -28.61 -7.62
C GLY A 104 -1.01 -28.97 -9.08
N ASP A 105 -0.22 -28.17 -9.76
CA ASP A 105 0.14 -28.40 -11.15
C ASP A 105 1.48 -29.14 -11.23
#